data_f39ea38c6e3e8e21dadffb473a940800
#
_entry.id   f39ea38c6e3e8e21dadffb473a940800
#
_cell.length_a   1.000
_cell.length_b   1.000
_cell.length_c   1.000
_cell.angle_alpha   90.00
_cell.angle_beta   90.00
_cell.angle_gamma   90.00
#
_symmetry.space_group_name_H-M   'P 1'
#
loop_
_entity.id
_entity.type
_entity.pdbx_description
1 polymer ?
#
loop_
_entity_poly.entity_id
_entity_poly.type
_entity_poly.pdbx_seq_one_letter_code
_entity_poly.pdbx_strand_id
1 'polypeptide(L)'
;MRDVAHLEPSVVLSLITWDGVGTERNRRELDVELSRWGFLNNDNVHYVVQPYYVPANIVRFRVPAGEFTYSFRWEQGQVTFWTVAGSGTPSDGRLINQHVFTSGVPSPGGESVRIALYVFHKGQIPLKNENEAVIERFEYLP
;
A
#
# COMPACT_ATOMS: atom_id res chain seq x y z
N MET A 1 8.59 10.79 0.91
CA MET A 1 8.03 10.59 -0.44
C MET A 1 7.39 11.88 -0.91
N ARG A 2 7.81 12.35 -2.06
CA ARG A 2 7.08 13.46 -2.67
C ARG A 2 5.69 12.97 -3.02
N ASP A 3 4.79 13.79 -2.75
CA ASP A 3 3.38 13.83 -3.00
C ASP A 3 2.81 12.80 -4.00
N VAL A 4 2.21 11.74 -3.49
CA VAL A 4 1.50 10.78 -4.35
C VAL A 4 0.18 11.31 -4.90
N ALA A 5 -0.30 12.45 -4.38
CA ALA A 5 -1.55 13.05 -4.85
C ALA A 5 -1.45 13.57 -6.29
N HIS A 6 -0.25 13.82 -6.80
CA HIS A 6 -0.06 14.26 -8.19
C HIS A 6 0.25 13.13 -9.17
N LEU A 7 0.38 11.90 -8.72
CA LEU A 7 0.46 10.78 -9.66
C LEU A 7 -0.80 10.76 -10.54
N GLU A 8 -0.62 10.50 -11.82
CA GLU A 8 -1.77 10.35 -12.71
C GLU A 8 -2.69 9.21 -12.23
N PRO A 9 -4.00 9.29 -12.47
CA PRO A 9 -4.96 8.35 -11.89
C PRO A 9 -4.68 6.87 -12.13
N SER A 10 -4.05 6.54 -13.24
CA SER A 10 -3.72 5.15 -13.60
C SER A 10 -2.36 4.67 -13.11
N VAL A 11 -1.58 5.54 -12.47
CA VAL A 11 -0.27 5.17 -11.91
C VAL A 11 -0.48 4.55 -10.54
N VAL A 12 0.21 3.45 -10.29
CA VAL A 12 0.19 2.72 -9.02
C VAL A 12 1.60 2.69 -8.45
N LEU A 13 1.75 3.16 -7.22
CA LEU A 13 2.91 2.89 -6.39
C LEU A 13 2.48 1.90 -5.31
N SER A 14 3.15 0.77 -5.22
CA SER A 14 2.81 -0.26 -4.24
C SER A 14 4.02 -0.71 -3.44
N LEU A 15 3.79 -0.99 -2.17
CA LEU A 15 4.68 -1.79 -1.32
C LEU A 15 3.94 -3.08 -1.03
N ILE A 16 4.50 -4.20 -1.45
CA ILE A 16 3.88 -5.52 -1.36
C ILE A 16 4.81 -6.52 -0.70
N THR A 17 4.23 -7.41 0.09
CA THR A 17 4.91 -8.63 0.50
C THR A 17 4.58 -9.74 -0.49
N TRP A 18 5.53 -10.63 -0.74
CA TRP A 18 5.37 -11.67 -1.74
C TRP A 18 6.16 -12.92 -1.41
N ASP A 19 5.48 -14.05 -1.41
CA ASP A 19 6.10 -15.37 -1.35
C ASP A 19 5.85 -16.11 -2.68
N GLY A 20 6.83 -16.04 -3.59
CA GLY A 20 6.72 -16.62 -4.93
C GLY A 20 6.76 -18.14 -4.97
N VAL A 21 7.16 -18.78 -3.88
CA VAL A 21 7.38 -20.24 -3.79
C VAL A 21 6.39 -20.92 -2.87
N GLY A 22 5.66 -20.16 -2.07
CA GLY A 22 4.74 -20.69 -1.08
C GLY A 22 3.53 -21.37 -1.68
N THR A 23 3.02 -22.35 -0.98
CA THR A 23 1.75 -23.03 -1.27
C THR A 23 0.56 -22.30 -0.69
N GLU A 24 0.79 -21.31 0.17
CA GLU A 24 -0.27 -20.53 0.76
C GLU A 24 -1.02 -19.69 -0.28
N ARG A 25 -2.32 -19.64 -0.06
CA ARG A 25 -3.20 -18.86 -0.92
C ARG A 25 -2.80 -17.40 -0.92
N ASN A 26 -2.76 -16.79 -2.10
CA ASN A 26 -2.37 -15.40 -2.30
C ASN A 26 -0.94 -15.06 -1.87
N ARG A 27 -0.08 -16.07 -1.74
CA ARG A 27 1.37 -15.94 -1.57
C ARG A 27 1.80 -15.03 -0.42
N ARG A 28 1.03 -14.99 0.65
CA ARG A 28 1.27 -14.11 1.81
C ARG A 28 1.39 -12.65 1.40
N GLU A 29 0.51 -12.20 0.54
CA GLU A 29 0.56 -10.86 0.01
C GLU A 29 -0.26 -9.88 0.86
N LEU A 30 0.45 -8.89 1.38
CA LEU A 30 -0.09 -7.70 2.03
C LEU A 30 0.36 -6.49 1.23
N ASP A 31 -0.54 -5.54 0.99
CA ASP A 31 -0.24 -4.41 0.14
C ASP A 31 -0.56 -3.07 0.82
N VAL A 32 0.32 -2.10 0.61
CA VAL A 32 -0.02 -0.69 0.64
C VAL A 32 0.02 -0.21 -0.79
N GLU A 33 -1.11 0.23 -1.30
CA GLU A 33 -1.24 0.66 -2.68
C GLU A 33 -1.64 2.13 -2.74
N LEU A 34 -0.90 2.90 -3.51
CA LEU A 34 -1.12 4.33 -3.73
C LEU A 34 -1.50 4.54 -5.18
N SER A 35 -2.80 4.72 -5.42
CA SER A 35 -3.36 4.90 -6.76
C SER A 35 -4.81 5.35 -6.69
N ARG A 36 -5.27 6.01 -7.73
CA ARG A 36 -6.70 6.27 -7.97
C ARG A 36 -7.33 5.28 -8.94
N TRP A 37 -6.58 4.28 -9.36
CA TRP A 37 -7.05 3.17 -10.20
C TRP A 37 -7.80 3.61 -11.46
N GLY A 38 -7.33 4.68 -12.10
CA GLY A 38 -7.89 5.22 -13.33
C GLY A 38 -9.02 6.23 -13.17
N PHE A 39 -9.44 6.55 -11.94
CA PHE A 39 -10.57 7.45 -11.69
C PHE A 39 -10.17 8.64 -10.82
N LEU A 40 -10.39 9.85 -11.31
CA LEU A 40 -9.98 11.10 -10.64
C LEU A 40 -10.52 11.26 -9.21
N ASN A 41 -11.72 10.75 -8.96
CA ASN A 41 -12.43 10.96 -7.69
C ASN A 41 -12.28 9.78 -6.71
N ASN A 42 -11.53 8.75 -7.06
CA ASN A 42 -11.30 7.64 -6.14
C ASN A 42 -10.40 8.05 -4.97
N ASP A 43 -10.53 7.34 -3.87
CA ASP A 43 -9.55 7.33 -2.80
C ASP A 43 -8.21 6.87 -3.35
N ASN A 44 -7.13 7.40 -2.78
CA ASN A 44 -5.80 7.23 -3.34
C ASN A 44 -4.87 6.32 -2.52
N VAL A 45 -5.35 5.76 -1.42
CA VAL A 45 -4.60 4.81 -0.60
C VAL A 45 -5.45 3.59 -0.30
N HIS A 46 -4.86 2.41 -0.44
CA HIS A 46 -5.47 1.13 -0.06
C HIS A 46 -4.55 0.35 0.87
N TYR A 47 -5.13 -0.23 1.91
CA TYR A 47 -4.53 -1.35 2.65
C TYR A 47 -5.22 -2.63 2.21
N VAL A 48 -4.46 -3.63 1.85
CA VAL A 48 -5.01 -4.88 1.33
C VAL A 48 -4.38 -6.08 2.00
N VAL A 49 -5.22 -7.02 2.38
CA VAL A 49 -4.85 -8.41 2.62
C VAL A 49 -5.44 -9.20 1.46
N GLN A 50 -4.62 -9.79 0.62
CA GLN A 50 -5.14 -10.48 -0.55
C GLN A 50 -6.03 -11.69 -0.17
N PRO A 51 -7.08 -11.99 -0.93
CA PRO A 51 -7.49 -11.40 -2.20
C PRO A 51 -8.31 -10.11 -2.04
N TYR A 52 -8.02 -9.13 -2.87
CA TYR A 52 -8.63 -7.79 -2.80
C TYR A 52 -10.14 -7.76 -3.09
N TYR A 53 -10.67 -8.75 -3.78
CA TYR A 53 -12.09 -8.81 -4.12
C TYR A 53 -13.00 -9.25 -2.95
N VAL A 54 -12.41 -9.64 -1.83
CA VAL A 54 -13.16 -9.87 -0.59
C VAL A 54 -13.30 -8.52 0.14
N PRO A 55 -14.53 -8.00 0.34
CA PRO A 55 -14.72 -6.64 0.87
C PRO A 55 -14.05 -6.40 2.23
N ALA A 56 -13.98 -7.42 3.09
CA ALA A 56 -13.35 -7.30 4.39
C ALA A 56 -11.81 -7.22 4.34
N ASN A 57 -11.21 -7.46 3.17
CA ASN A 57 -9.76 -7.53 2.98
C ASN A 57 -9.15 -6.22 2.47
N ILE A 58 -9.95 -5.20 2.25
CA ILE A 58 -9.47 -3.95 1.69
C ILE A 58 -10.06 -2.75 2.43
N VAL A 59 -9.22 -1.78 2.72
CA VAL A 59 -9.60 -0.48 3.26
C VAL A 59 -9.10 0.59 2.31
N ARG A 60 -9.98 1.51 1.93
CA ARG A 60 -9.70 2.63 1.04
C ARG A 60 -9.87 3.93 1.78
N PHE A 61 -8.95 4.86 1.55
CA PHE A 61 -9.05 6.21 2.11
C PHE A 61 -8.26 7.19 1.26
N ARG A 62 -8.36 8.46 1.60
CA ARG A 62 -7.69 9.53 0.87
C ARG A 62 -6.68 10.24 1.76
N VAL A 63 -5.49 10.49 1.20
CA VAL A 63 -4.52 11.42 1.75
C VAL A 63 -4.42 12.64 0.85
N PRO A 64 -4.18 13.84 1.43
CA PRO A 64 -3.91 15.05 0.66
C PRO A 64 -2.51 15.02 0.05
N ALA A 65 -2.13 16.10 -0.62
CA ALA A 65 -0.76 16.35 -1.02
C ALA A 65 0.16 16.41 0.21
N GLY A 66 1.36 15.84 0.10
CA GLY A 66 2.36 15.90 1.16
C GLY A 66 3.21 14.64 1.29
N GLU A 67 4.00 14.64 2.34
CA GLU A 67 4.85 13.53 2.73
C GLU A 67 4.14 12.66 3.76
N PHE A 68 4.17 11.36 3.57
CA PHE A 68 3.54 10.39 4.46
C PHE A 68 4.45 9.19 4.70
N THR A 69 4.27 8.59 5.85
CA THR A 69 4.88 7.31 6.19
C THR A 69 3.78 6.25 6.25
N TYR A 70 3.97 5.20 5.51
CA TYR A 70 3.10 4.02 5.48
C TYR A 70 3.83 2.87 6.15
N SER A 71 3.17 2.20 7.08
CA SER A 71 3.76 1.08 7.80
C SER A 71 2.73 0.02 8.14
N PHE A 72 3.19 -1.19 8.36
CA PHE A 72 2.37 -2.23 8.94
C PHE A 72 3.19 -3.11 9.88
N ARG A 73 2.50 -3.65 10.85
CA ARG A 73 3.00 -4.67 11.76
C ARG A 73 2.23 -5.96 11.51
N TRP A 74 2.96 -6.97 11.13
CA TRP A 74 2.41 -8.26 10.77
C TRP A 74 2.74 -9.30 11.84
N GLU A 75 1.70 -9.87 12.42
CA GLU A 75 1.75 -10.89 13.44
C GLU A 75 0.93 -12.10 12.98
N GLN A 76 1.05 -13.20 13.69
CA GLN A 76 0.24 -14.36 13.36
C GLN A 76 -1.26 -14.05 13.53
N GLY A 77 -2.01 -14.18 12.45
CA GLY A 77 -3.46 -13.95 12.44
C GLY A 77 -3.89 -12.48 12.48
N GLN A 78 -2.95 -11.54 12.49
CA GLN A 78 -3.27 -10.12 12.57
C GLN A 78 -2.27 -9.27 11.81
N VAL A 79 -2.75 -8.23 11.14
CA VAL A 79 -1.91 -7.16 10.62
C VAL A 79 -2.53 -5.80 10.93
N THR A 80 -1.72 -4.89 11.40
CA THR A 80 -2.11 -3.50 11.64
C THR A 80 -1.38 -2.60 10.65
N PHE A 81 -2.13 -1.80 9.92
CA PHE A 81 -1.60 -0.78 9.01
C PHE A 81 -1.75 0.60 9.60
N TRP A 82 -0.77 1.48 9.35
CA TRP A 82 -0.80 2.89 9.73
C TRP A 82 -0.36 3.78 8.57
N THR A 83 -0.95 4.97 8.54
CA THR A 83 -0.46 6.08 7.73
C THR A 83 -0.35 7.31 8.63
N VAL A 84 0.83 7.89 8.66
CA VAL A 84 1.09 9.12 9.41
C VAL A 84 1.60 10.22 8.48
N ALA A 85 1.27 11.46 8.79
CA ALA A 85 1.80 12.61 8.07
C ALA A 85 3.26 12.84 8.45
N GLY A 86 4.11 13.10 7.45
CA GLY A 86 5.53 13.29 7.66
C GLY A 86 6.30 11.98 7.89
N SER A 87 7.50 12.12 8.43
CA SER A 87 8.32 11.00 8.87
C SER A 87 8.06 10.72 10.36
N GLY A 88 8.05 9.44 10.74
CA GLY A 88 7.88 9.07 12.14
C GLY A 88 7.03 7.85 12.35
N THR A 89 6.72 7.59 13.61
CA THR A 89 5.89 6.48 14.06
C THR A 89 4.47 6.95 14.39
N PRO A 90 3.50 6.03 14.53
CA PRO A 90 2.15 6.39 14.96
C PRO A 90 2.07 7.13 16.30
N SER A 91 3.04 6.90 17.18
CA SER A 91 3.12 7.58 18.48
C SER A 91 3.69 9.01 18.39
N ASP A 92 4.51 9.28 17.38
CA ASP A 92 5.22 10.56 17.23
C ASP A 92 4.54 11.49 16.24
N GLY A 93 3.75 10.93 15.34
CA GLY A 93 3.22 11.63 14.19
C GLY A 93 1.74 11.94 14.27
N ARG A 94 1.28 12.63 13.24
CA ARG A 94 -0.14 12.86 13.00
C ARG A 94 -0.72 11.66 12.29
N LEU A 95 -1.39 10.82 13.05
CA LEU A 95 -2.06 9.63 12.50
C LEU A 95 -3.18 10.07 11.54
N ILE A 96 -3.08 9.62 10.31
CA ILE A 96 -4.09 9.84 9.27
C ILE A 96 -5.09 8.70 9.25
N ASN A 97 -4.60 7.47 9.28
CA ASN A 97 -5.44 6.28 9.30
C ASN A 97 -4.72 5.11 9.94
N GLN A 98 -5.53 4.23 10.54
CA GLN A 98 -5.08 2.96 11.10
C GLN A 98 -6.16 1.93 10.85
N HIS A 99 -5.76 0.71 10.50
CA HIS A 99 -6.69 -0.41 10.38
C HIS A 99 -6.03 -1.71 10.81
N VAL A 100 -6.81 -2.53 11.50
CA VAL A 100 -6.40 -3.85 11.96
C VAL A 100 -7.21 -4.91 11.23
N PHE A 101 -6.53 -5.78 10.49
CA PHE A 101 -7.16 -6.97 9.92
C PHE A 101 -6.91 -8.15 10.86
N THR A 102 -7.96 -8.90 11.17
CA THR A 102 -7.90 -10.07 12.06
C THR A 102 -8.48 -11.34 11.42
N SER A 103 -8.95 -11.24 10.19
CA SER A 103 -9.55 -12.36 9.45
C SER A 103 -8.84 -12.56 8.12
N GLY A 104 -8.53 -13.81 7.80
CA GLY A 104 -7.88 -14.15 6.54
C GLY A 104 -6.43 -13.68 6.41
N VAL A 105 -5.81 -13.26 7.50
CA VAL A 105 -4.41 -12.83 7.51
C VAL A 105 -3.50 -14.04 7.45
N PRO A 106 -2.62 -14.14 6.43
CA PRO A 106 -1.67 -15.25 6.37
C PRO A 106 -0.63 -15.13 7.48
N SER A 107 -0.04 -16.26 7.85
CA SER A 107 1.09 -16.25 8.79
C SER A 107 2.34 -15.67 8.13
N PRO A 108 3.13 -14.85 8.83
CA PRO A 108 4.42 -14.42 8.34
C PRO A 108 5.33 -15.62 8.06
N GLY A 109 6.19 -15.49 7.05
CA GLY A 109 7.10 -16.57 6.65
C GLY A 109 8.28 -16.05 5.83
N GLY A 110 8.59 -16.71 4.73
CA GLY A 110 9.73 -16.42 3.87
C GLY A 110 9.44 -15.38 2.77
N GLU A 111 8.46 -14.50 2.95
CA GLU A 111 8.11 -13.48 1.98
C GLU A 111 9.19 -12.41 1.83
N SER A 112 9.28 -11.86 0.64
CA SER A 112 10.09 -10.67 0.35
C SER A 112 9.22 -9.43 0.25
N VAL A 113 9.81 -8.26 0.43
CA VAL A 113 9.16 -6.97 0.20
C VAL A 113 9.55 -6.46 -1.17
N ARG A 114 8.56 -5.95 -1.91
CA ARG A 114 8.74 -5.33 -3.22
C ARG A 114 8.11 -3.95 -3.22
N ILE A 115 8.78 -3.02 -3.87
CA ILE A 115 8.24 -1.70 -4.15
C ILE A 115 8.17 -1.57 -5.66
N ALA A 116 7.00 -1.24 -6.18
CA ALA A 116 6.76 -1.16 -7.61
C ALA A 116 6.01 0.12 -7.98
N LEU A 117 6.46 0.74 -9.07
CA LEU A 117 5.76 1.84 -9.73
C LEU A 117 5.35 1.35 -11.11
N TYR A 118 4.07 1.34 -11.40
CA TYR A 118 3.56 0.82 -12.67
C TYR A 118 2.27 1.51 -13.11
N VAL A 119 1.83 1.20 -14.32
CA VAL A 119 0.58 1.72 -14.90
C VAL A 119 -0.47 0.62 -14.90
N PHE A 120 -1.57 0.92 -14.23
CA PHE A 120 -2.77 0.09 -14.25
C PHE A 120 -3.47 0.22 -15.62
N HIS A 121 -3.86 -0.89 -16.21
CA HIS A 121 -4.42 -0.95 -17.57
C HIS A 121 -3.51 -0.29 -18.63
N LYS A 122 -2.25 -0.66 -18.65
CA LYS A 122 -1.27 -0.18 -19.62
C LYS A 122 -1.81 -0.30 -21.05
N GLY A 123 -1.74 0.82 -21.78
CA GLY A 123 -2.24 0.91 -23.16
C GLY A 123 -3.72 1.26 -23.30
N GLN A 124 -4.50 1.24 -22.22
CA GLN A 124 -5.92 1.65 -22.22
C GLN A 124 -6.11 3.08 -21.74
N ILE A 125 -5.27 3.53 -20.82
CA ILE A 125 -5.28 4.89 -20.29
C ILE A 125 -3.89 5.48 -20.51
N PRO A 126 -3.69 6.28 -21.57
CA PRO A 126 -2.38 6.84 -21.85
C PRO A 126 -1.97 7.85 -20.79
N LEU A 127 -0.70 7.80 -20.38
CA LEU A 127 -0.10 8.81 -19.52
C LEU A 127 0.12 10.09 -20.30
N LYS A 128 -0.10 11.22 -19.64
CA LYS A 128 0.10 12.56 -20.21
C LYS A 128 1.47 13.14 -19.88
N ASN A 129 2.04 12.72 -18.75
CA ASN A 129 3.29 13.23 -18.23
C ASN A 129 4.15 12.10 -17.68
N GLU A 130 5.40 12.43 -17.39
CA GLU A 130 6.23 11.58 -16.55
C GLU A 130 5.69 11.57 -15.13
N ASN A 131 5.73 10.40 -14.51
CA ASN A 131 5.30 10.21 -13.13
C ASN A 131 6.48 9.73 -12.30
N GLU A 132 6.69 10.37 -11.18
CA GLU A 132 7.79 10.07 -10.26
C GLU A 132 7.25 9.92 -8.83
N ALA A 133 7.78 8.95 -8.13
CA ALA A 133 7.61 8.82 -6.68
C ALA A 133 8.97 8.73 -6.03
N VAL A 134 9.19 9.51 -4.97
CA VAL A 134 10.45 9.51 -4.23
C VAL A 134 10.22 8.81 -2.90
N ILE A 135 10.96 7.73 -2.68
CA ILE A 135 10.98 6.99 -1.43
C ILE A 135 12.23 7.42 -0.67
N GLU A 136 12.05 8.20 0.39
CA GLU A 136 13.16 8.75 1.16
C GLU A 136 13.75 7.74 2.14
N ARG A 137 12.92 6.81 2.60
CA ARG A 137 13.33 5.84 3.60
C ARG A 137 12.50 4.57 3.51
N PHE A 138 13.16 3.44 3.68
CA PHE A 138 12.55 2.14 3.89
C PHE A 138 13.22 1.47 5.07
N GLU A 139 12.43 0.90 5.97
CA GLU A 139 12.92 0.14 7.12
C GLU A 139 12.16 -1.17 7.26
N TYR A 140 12.87 -2.21 7.55
CA TYR A 140 12.36 -3.48 8.03
C TYR A 140 12.84 -3.71 9.47
N LEU A 141 11.90 -3.91 10.37
CA LEU A 141 12.17 -4.18 11.77
C LEU A 141 11.72 -5.60 12.07
N PRO A 142 12.62 -6.51 12.47
CA PRO A 142 12.30 -7.89 12.77
C PRO A 142 11.46 -8.05 14.05
#